data_e76c5f16c2b4005b2661b98a31965c05
#
_entry.id   e76c5f16c2b4005b2661b98a31965c05
#
_cell.length_a   1.000
_cell.length_b   1.000
_cell.length_c   1.000
_cell.angle_alpha   90.00
_cell.angle_beta   90.00
_cell.angle_gamma   90.00
#
_symmetry.space_group_name_H-M   'P 1'
#
loop_
_entity.id
_entity.type
_entity.pdbx_description
1 polymer ?
#
loop_
_entity_poly.entity_id
_entity_poly.type
_entity_poly.pdbx_seq_one_letter_code
_entity_poly.pdbx_strand_id
1 'polypeptide(L)'
;MNSKTTQDKFTNFLKSEDETISFLRDIVVAVAVVLVILTALWGYTGQWFGAPMVAIESGSMMHLDEPFGRIGTIDAGDMVLLVDVDSYDDIITKSEAEESVDGYFSYGDYGDVIIYRKYGRTDEDQIIHRSMCWVDANQDGSFTVEAYDLYNVAAITIPELGLSKYKPSHSGYITKGDNPVTNDRCDQAGGICSEPIKLSWVTGKARGELPWVGTVNLLFNDIINGAFWTEWVQPTVYNVPQDSMICL
;
A
#
# COMPACT_ATOMS: atom_id res chain seq x y z
N MET A 1 15.56 48.33 -16.66
CA MET A 1 16.26 48.84 -15.46
C MET A 1 15.78 48.23 -14.13
N ASN A 2 14.93 47.19 -14.09
CA ASN A 2 14.33 46.63 -12.85
C ASN A 2 14.93 45.31 -12.31
N SER A 3 15.80 44.65 -13.06
CA SER A 3 16.32 43.34 -12.65
C SER A 3 17.38 43.41 -11.52
N LYS A 4 18.29 44.38 -11.55
CA LYS A 4 19.31 44.59 -10.52
C LYS A 4 18.72 44.87 -9.13
N THR A 5 17.69 45.74 -9.08
CA THR A 5 17.07 46.16 -7.82
C THR A 5 16.33 45.01 -7.09
N THR A 6 15.78 44.05 -7.84
CA THR A 6 15.10 42.87 -7.26
C THR A 6 16.13 41.89 -6.72
N GLN A 7 17.23 41.68 -7.43
CA GLN A 7 18.32 40.80 -7.04
C GLN A 7 19.04 41.33 -5.77
N ASP A 8 19.23 42.65 -5.67
CA ASP A 8 19.82 43.29 -4.47
C ASP A 8 18.91 43.17 -3.24
N LYS A 9 17.59 43.30 -3.41
CA LYS A 9 16.61 43.13 -2.33
C LYS A 9 16.59 41.69 -1.83
N PHE A 10 16.61 40.72 -2.73
CA PHE A 10 16.65 39.30 -2.40
C PHE A 10 17.95 38.91 -1.68
N THR A 11 19.10 39.44 -2.14
CA THR A 11 20.39 39.20 -1.50
C THR A 11 20.47 39.81 -0.09
N ASN A 12 19.88 41.01 0.09
CA ASN A 12 19.81 41.68 1.39
C ASN A 12 18.88 40.93 2.36
N PHE A 13 17.75 40.37 1.89
CA PHE A 13 16.88 39.50 2.69
C PHE A 13 17.62 38.23 3.16
N LEU A 14 18.37 37.58 2.26
CA LEU A 14 19.13 36.37 2.60
C LEU A 14 20.28 36.62 3.58
N LYS A 15 20.84 37.82 3.62
CA LYS A 15 21.99 38.19 4.45
C LYS A 15 21.64 39.04 5.69
N SER A 16 20.36 39.34 5.89
CA SER A 16 19.95 40.18 7.03
C SER A 16 20.25 39.47 8.36
N GLU A 17 20.84 40.22 9.29
CA GLU A 17 21.11 39.77 10.67
C GLU A 17 19.98 40.20 11.63
N ASP A 18 18.94 40.88 11.15
CA ASP A 18 17.74 41.21 11.93
C ASP A 18 17.00 39.93 12.33
N GLU A 19 16.73 39.74 13.63
CA GLU A 19 16.08 38.55 14.17
C GLU A 19 14.75 38.24 13.51
N THR A 20 13.92 39.26 13.26
CA THR A 20 12.60 39.08 12.63
C THR A 20 12.73 38.65 11.17
N ILE A 21 13.66 39.25 10.45
CA ILE A 21 13.92 38.91 9.04
C ILE A 21 14.55 37.52 8.93
N SER A 22 15.45 37.17 9.87
CA SER A 22 16.06 35.84 9.94
C SER A 22 14.99 34.76 10.17
N PHE A 23 14.12 34.96 11.15
CA PHE A 23 13.00 34.03 11.44
C PHE A 23 12.06 33.86 10.25
N LEU A 24 11.68 34.95 9.59
CA LEU A 24 10.83 34.89 8.39
C LEU A 24 11.53 34.17 7.23
N ARG A 25 12.82 34.43 7.04
CA ARG A 25 13.63 33.70 6.04
C ARG A 25 13.64 32.20 6.31
N ASP A 26 13.84 31.78 7.55
CA ASP A 26 13.91 30.36 7.93
C ASP A 26 12.57 29.65 7.67
N ILE A 27 11.44 30.33 7.95
CA ILE A 27 10.12 29.83 7.57
C ILE A 27 9.99 29.68 6.04
N VAL A 28 10.37 30.71 5.27
CA VAL A 28 10.28 30.67 3.80
C VAL A 28 11.14 29.54 3.23
N VAL A 29 12.36 29.37 3.74
CA VAL A 29 13.25 28.27 3.34
C VAL A 29 12.65 26.93 3.69
N ALA A 30 12.12 26.75 4.90
CA ALA A 30 11.49 25.50 5.31
C ALA A 30 10.30 25.15 4.40
N VAL A 31 9.42 26.11 4.13
CA VAL A 31 8.28 25.92 3.21
C VAL A 31 8.76 25.56 1.79
N ALA A 32 9.78 26.25 1.29
CA ALA A 32 10.34 25.97 -0.03
C ALA A 32 10.92 24.55 -0.13
N VAL A 33 11.64 24.10 0.91
CA VAL A 33 12.18 22.72 0.99
C VAL A 33 11.03 21.69 0.99
N VAL A 34 10.00 21.90 1.80
CA VAL A 34 8.83 21.01 1.83
C VAL A 34 8.14 20.95 0.47
N LEU A 35 7.95 22.08 -0.19
CA LEU A 35 7.35 22.12 -1.54
C LEU A 35 8.20 21.37 -2.58
N VAL A 36 9.53 21.48 -2.52
CA VAL A 36 10.43 20.74 -3.40
C VAL A 36 10.29 19.23 -3.16
N ILE A 37 10.29 18.79 -1.88
CA ILE A 37 10.11 17.37 -1.52
C ILE A 37 8.76 16.85 -2.02
N LEU A 38 7.66 17.56 -1.76
CA LEU A 38 6.33 17.16 -2.21
C LEU A 38 6.24 17.09 -3.74
N THR A 39 6.81 18.07 -4.45
CA THR A 39 6.83 18.07 -5.92
C THR A 39 7.62 16.87 -6.47
N ALA A 40 8.75 16.53 -5.84
CA ALA A 40 9.54 15.37 -6.20
C ALA A 40 8.79 14.06 -5.95
N LEU A 41 8.10 13.95 -4.81
CA LEU A 41 7.26 12.78 -4.47
C LEU A 41 6.11 12.62 -5.47
N TRP A 42 5.37 13.68 -5.76
CA TRP A 42 4.29 13.62 -6.75
C TRP A 42 4.81 13.32 -8.16
N GLY A 43 5.95 13.87 -8.54
CA GLY A 43 6.58 13.57 -9.82
C GLY A 43 7.04 12.12 -9.95
N TYR A 44 7.50 11.52 -8.84
CA TYR A 44 7.90 10.10 -8.80
C TYR A 44 6.69 9.16 -8.79
N THR A 45 5.68 9.47 -7.98
CA THR A 45 4.53 8.58 -7.74
C THR A 45 3.42 8.71 -8.79
N GLY A 46 3.36 9.82 -9.53
CA GLY A 46 2.24 10.13 -10.43
C GLY A 46 0.97 10.58 -9.69
N GLN A 47 0.94 10.56 -8.37
CA GLN A 47 -0.23 10.84 -7.52
C GLN A 47 -0.51 12.35 -7.36
N TRP A 48 -0.67 13.08 -8.47
CA TRP A 48 -0.82 14.54 -8.46
C TRP A 48 -2.03 15.06 -7.67
N PHE A 49 -3.09 14.24 -7.53
CA PHE A 49 -4.33 14.58 -6.83
C PHE A 49 -4.60 13.67 -5.64
N GLY A 50 -3.71 12.71 -5.36
CA GLY A 50 -3.81 11.76 -4.27
C GLY A 50 -2.70 11.91 -3.23
N ALA A 51 -2.76 11.08 -2.19
CA ALA A 51 -1.67 10.97 -1.25
C ALA A 51 -0.54 10.14 -1.88
N PRO A 52 0.70 10.66 -1.99
CA PRO A 52 1.82 9.91 -2.56
C PRO A 52 2.33 8.80 -1.64
N MET A 53 1.83 8.74 -0.41
CA MET A 53 2.20 7.76 0.61
C MET A 53 0.98 7.38 1.44
N VAL A 54 0.98 6.13 1.97
CA VAL A 54 -0.01 5.62 2.90
C VAL A 54 0.68 5.05 4.14
N ALA A 55 0.08 5.24 5.32
CA ALA A 55 0.51 4.59 6.56
C ALA A 55 -0.14 3.21 6.66
N ILE A 56 0.63 2.22 7.08
CA ILE A 56 0.17 0.83 7.22
C ILE A 56 -0.31 0.61 8.65
N GLU A 57 -1.59 0.30 8.80
CA GLU A 57 -2.22 0.13 10.12
C GLU A 57 -2.26 -1.33 10.58
N SER A 58 -2.27 -2.29 9.63
CA SER A 58 -2.44 -3.70 9.95
C SER A 58 -1.23 -4.54 9.61
N GLY A 59 -1.09 -5.69 10.28
CA GLY A 59 -0.05 -6.67 10.01
C GLY A 59 -0.36 -7.68 8.91
N SER A 60 -1.33 -7.42 8.03
CA SER A 60 -1.75 -8.38 6.98
C SER A 60 -0.68 -8.69 5.93
N MET A 61 0.32 -7.82 5.80
CA MET A 61 1.44 -7.98 4.87
C MET A 61 2.74 -8.42 5.55
N MET A 62 2.74 -8.61 6.88
CA MET A 62 3.94 -8.96 7.64
C MET A 62 4.42 -10.38 7.32
N HIS A 63 5.72 -10.53 7.13
CA HIS A 63 6.40 -11.80 7.03
C HIS A 63 6.89 -12.25 8.40
N LEU A 64 6.39 -13.37 8.93
CA LEU A 64 6.65 -13.82 10.31
C LEU A 64 8.08 -14.33 10.56
N ASP A 65 8.78 -14.68 9.51
CA ASP A 65 10.19 -15.15 9.51
C ASP A 65 11.18 -14.00 9.38
N GLU A 66 10.71 -12.77 9.17
CA GLU A 66 11.53 -11.58 9.01
C GLU A 66 11.45 -10.67 10.25
N PRO A 67 12.55 -9.96 10.59
CA PRO A 67 12.53 -9.02 11.69
C PRO A 67 11.61 -7.83 11.40
N PHE A 68 10.80 -7.45 12.38
CA PHE A 68 9.93 -6.27 12.32
C PHE A 68 10.72 -4.99 11.96
N GLY A 69 10.21 -4.22 11.00
CA GLY A 69 10.82 -2.99 10.50
C GLY A 69 12.01 -3.21 9.56
N ARG A 70 12.12 -4.40 8.96
CA ARG A 70 13.10 -4.67 7.92
C ARG A 70 12.74 -3.93 6.64
N ILE A 71 13.74 -3.31 6.01
CA ILE A 71 13.59 -2.73 4.67
C ILE A 71 13.39 -3.88 3.66
N GLY A 72 12.35 -3.74 2.81
CA GLY A 72 11.97 -4.74 1.81
C GLY A 72 10.82 -5.65 2.22
N THR A 73 10.20 -5.40 3.38
CA THR A 73 8.93 -5.99 3.85
C THR A 73 7.98 -4.88 4.28
N ILE A 74 6.68 -5.15 4.34
CA ILE A 74 5.69 -4.19 4.78
C ILE A 74 5.18 -4.58 6.16
N ASP A 75 5.47 -3.75 7.15
CA ASP A 75 5.06 -3.93 8.53
C ASP A 75 4.01 -2.90 8.97
N ALA A 76 3.24 -3.23 10.01
CA ALA A 76 2.37 -2.25 10.65
C ALA A 76 3.19 -1.07 11.21
N GLY A 77 2.77 0.16 10.93
CA GLY A 77 3.51 1.38 11.31
C GLY A 77 4.46 1.89 10.23
N ASP A 78 4.62 1.21 9.12
CA ASP A 78 5.40 1.70 7.98
C ASP A 78 4.63 2.75 7.19
N MET A 79 5.36 3.54 6.42
CA MET A 79 4.80 4.42 5.40
C MET A 79 5.27 3.95 4.02
N VAL A 80 4.33 3.66 3.14
CA VAL A 80 4.61 3.11 1.81
C VAL A 80 4.34 4.17 0.74
N LEU A 81 5.27 4.29 -0.21
CA LEU A 81 5.10 5.12 -1.41
C LEU A 81 4.10 4.46 -2.35
N LEU A 82 3.16 5.26 -2.83
CA LEU A 82 2.04 4.84 -3.67
C LEU A 82 2.22 5.34 -5.10
N VAL A 83 2.64 4.48 -6.00
CA VAL A 83 2.78 4.81 -7.43
C VAL A 83 1.47 4.56 -8.15
N ASP A 84 1.07 5.53 -8.97
CA ASP A 84 -0.16 5.47 -9.77
C ASP A 84 -0.13 4.31 -10.78
N VAL A 85 -1.32 3.83 -11.13
CA VAL A 85 -1.54 2.70 -12.05
C VAL A 85 -2.59 3.11 -13.07
N ASP A 86 -2.17 3.22 -14.33
CA ASP A 86 -3.02 3.67 -15.44
C ASP A 86 -3.59 2.51 -16.26
N SER A 87 -2.89 1.36 -16.28
CA SER A 87 -3.24 0.21 -17.09
C SER A 87 -3.08 -1.12 -16.34
N TYR A 88 -3.65 -2.18 -16.89
CA TYR A 88 -3.47 -3.53 -16.36
C TYR A 88 -2.01 -4.01 -16.46
N ASP A 89 -1.27 -3.57 -17.47
CA ASP A 89 0.14 -3.92 -17.69
C ASP A 89 1.07 -3.29 -16.64
N ASP A 90 0.58 -2.32 -15.88
CA ASP A 90 1.35 -1.70 -14.80
C ASP A 90 1.42 -2.57 -13.55
N ILE A 91 0.56 -3.58 -13.41
CA ILE A 91 0.50 -4.48 -12.26
C ILE A 91 0.97 -5.87 -12.70
N ILE A 92 2.09 -6.31 -12.18
CA ILE A 92 2.60 -7.67 -12.37
C ILE A 92 2.05 -8.54 -11.22
N THR A 93 1.23 -9.53 -11.54
CA THR A 93 0.71 -10.47 -10.55
C THR A 93 1.79 -11.42 -10.05
N LYS A 94 1.56 -12.05 -8.90
CA LYS A 94 2.47 -13.05 -8.37
C LYS A 94 2.70 -14.20 -9.35
N SER A 95 1.64 -14.71 -9.96
CA SER A 95 1.74 -15.79 -10.93
C SER A 95 2.55 -15.40 -12.17
N GLU A 96 2.33 -14.20 -12.74
CA GLU A 96 3.14 -13.70 -13.86
C GLU A 96 4.61 -13.52 -13.50
N ALA A 97 4.87 -13.02 -12.28
CA ALA A 97 6.25 -12.83 -11.80
C ALA A 97 6.98 -14.16 -11.57
N GLU A 98 6.30 -15.18 -11.07
CA GLU A 98 6.84 -16.53 -10.86
C GLU A 98 7.15 -17.25 -12.19
N GLU A 99 6.36 -17.03 -13.24
CA GLU A 99 6.56 -17.61 -14.55
C GLU A 99 7.65 -16.89 -15.37
N SER A 100 7.95 -15.64 -15.04
CA SER A 100 8.93 -14.85 -15.77
C SER A 100 10.37 -15.30 -15.49
N VAL A 101 11.22 -15.30 -16.55
CA VAL A 101 12.63 -15.72 -16.46
C VAL A 101 13.43 -14.86 -15.47
N ASP A 102 13.09 -13.56 -15.36
CA ASP A 102 13.80 -12.61 -14.50
C ASP A 102 13.17 -12.47 -13.10
N GLY A 103 12.00 -13.04 -12.87
CA GLY A 103 11.26 -13.08 -11.62
C GLY A 103 11.15 -11.72 -10.93
N TYR A 104 10.01 -11.03 -11.05
CA TYR A 104 9.83 -9.76 -10.37
C TYR A 104 9.46 -9.98 -8.88
N PHE A 105 10.33 -9.49 -7.98
CA PHE A 105 10.21 -9.68 -6.54
C PHE A 105 10.04 -8.35 -5.82
N SER A 106 9.04 -8.24 -4.94
CA SER A 106 8.77 -7.05 -4.13
C SER A 106 8.26 -7.42 -2.75
N TYR A 107 8.73 -6.75 -1.73
CA TYR A 107 8.26 -6.91 -0.34
C TYR A 107 8.23 -8.36 0.15
N GLY A 108 9.31 -9.11 -0.11
CA GLY A 108 9.48 -10.45 0.43
C GLY A 108 8.85 -11.58 -0.40
N ASP A 109 8.15 -11.29 -1.52
CA ASP A 109 7.56 -12.31 -2.39
C ASP A 109 7.43 -11.80 -3.84
N TYR A 110 7.02 -12.65 -4.77
CA TYR A 110 6.85 -12.32 -6.19
C TYR A 110 5.63 -11.42 -6.44
N GLY A 111 5.71 -10.58 -7.48
CA GLY A 111 4.62 -9.74 -7.96
C GLY A 111 4.41 -8.44 -7.18
N ASP A 112 3.44 -7.66 -7.62
CA ASP A 112 3.13 -6.35 -7.06
C ASP A 112 2.20 -6.41 -5.85
N VAL A 113 2.45 -5.56 -4.87
CA VAL A 113 1.53 -5.21 -3.79
C VAL A 113 0.71 -4.00 -4.22
N ILE A 114 -0.61 -4.12 -4.22
CA ILE A 114 -1.54 -3.06 -4.64
C ILE A 114 -2.33 -2.52 -3.46
N ILE A 115 -2.66 -1.23 -3.54
CA ILE A 115 -3.56 -0.57 -2.62
C ILE A 115 -4.88 -0.33 -3.35
N TYR A 116 -5.98 -0.79 -2.77
CA TYR A 116 -7.29 -0.71 -3.40
C TYR A 116 -8.41 -0.36 -2.43
N ARG A 117 -9.52 0.10 -2.95
CA ARG A 117 -10.77 0.37 -2.22
C ARG A 117 -11.75 -0.76 -2.44
N LYS A 118 -12.30 -1.31 -1.36
CA LYS A 118 -13.34 -2.35 -1.44
C LYS A 118 -14.52 -1.84 -2.28
N TYR A 119 -14.83 -2.56 -3.36
CA TYR A 119 -15.91 -2.22 -4.31
C TYR A 119 -15.81 -0.80 -4.88
N GLY A 120 -14.60 -0.18 -4.86
CA GLY A 120 -14.38 1.20 -5.30
C GLY A 120 -14.95 2.27 -4.35
N ARG A 121 -15.32 1.91 -3.12
CA ARG A 121 -15.91 2.83 -2.13
C ARG A 121 -14.86 3.74 -1.52
N THR A 122 -15.21 5.00 -1.31
CA THR A 122 -14.32 6.03 -0.75
C THR A 122 -14.54 6.29 0.73
N ASP A 123 -15.59 5.69 1.31
CA ASP A 123 -16.02 5.81 2.71
C ASP A 123 -15.50 4.67 3.60
N GLU A 124 -14.68 3.78 3.05
CA GLU A 124 -14.02 2.69 3.77
C GLU A 124 -12.49 2.81 3.65
N ASP A 125 -11.78 2.18 4.59
CA ASP A 125 -10.33 2.10 4.59
C ASP A 125 -9.80 1.36 3.35
N GLN A 126 -8.62 1.76 2.92
CA GLN A 126 -7.94 1.11 1.82
C GLN A 126 -7.31 -0.20 2.30
N ILE A 127 -7.30 -1.19 1.42
CA ILE A 127 -6.63 -2.46 1.64
C ILE A 127 -5.31 -2.46 0.88
N ILE A 128 -4.26 -2.97 1.53
CA ILE A 128 -2.95 -3.19 0.93
C ILE A 128 -2.67 -4.69 0.90
N HIS A 129 -2.72 -5.32 -0.27
CA HIS A 129 -2.50 -6.75 -0.45
C HIS A 129 -1.80 -7.04 -1.78
N ARG A 130 -1.21 -8.23 -1.87
CA ARG A 130 -0.52 -8.70 -3.08
C ARG A 130 -1.50 -9.11 -4.16
N SER A 131 -1.21 -8.73 -5.41
CA SER A 131 -1.91 -9.20 -6.60
C SER A 131 -1.48 -10.63 -6.91
N MET A 132 -2.39 -11.61 -6.77
CA MET A 132 -2.08 -13.03 -6.93
C MET A 132 -2.15 -13.47 -8.40
N CYS A 133 -3.28 -13.23 -9.04
CA CYS A 133 -3.53 -13.57 -10.45
C CYS A 133 -4.66 -12.69 -11.00
N TRP A 134 -4.82 -12.71 -12.33
CA TRP A 134 -5.94 -12.12 -13.02
C TRP A 134 -7.04 -13.15 -13.31
N VAL A 135 -8.28 -12.74 -13.22
CA VAL A 135 -9.47 -13.52 -13.59
C VAL A 135 -10.22 -12.82 -14.69
N ASP A 136 -10.51 -13.54 -15.78
CA ASP A 136 -11.42 -13.09 -16.82
C ASP A 136 -12.82 -13.68 -16.61
N ALA A 137 -13.81 -12.79 -16.55
CA ALA A 137 -15.23 -13.15 -16.66
C ALA A 137 -15.66 -13.00 -18.11
N ASN A 138 -15.85 -14.12 -18.82
CA ASN A 138 -16.16 -14.16 -20.23
C ASN A 138 -17.63 -13.77 -20.51
N GLN A 139 -17.91 -13.30 -21.71
CA GLN A 139 -19.26 -12.88 -22.11
C GLN A 139 -20.30 -14.01 -22.10
N ASP A 140 -19.84 -15.27 -22.23
CA ASP A 140 -20.67 -16.47 -22.21
C ASP A 140 -20.98 -16.96 -20.78
N GLY A 141 -20.50 -16.23 -19.74
CA GLY A 141 -20.65 -16.58 -18.34
C GLY A 141 -19.65 -17.62 -17.83
N SER A 142 -18.65 -17.99 -18.63
CA SER A 142 -17.51 -18.79 -18.19
C SER A 142 -16.39 -17.91 -17.61
N PHE A 143 -15.39 -18.53 -17.01
CA PHE A 143 -14.25 -17.87 -16.39
C PHE A 143 -12.93 -18.44 -16.90
N THR A 144 -11.91 -17.59 -17.03
CA THR A 144 -10.55 -17.97 -17.38
C THR A 144 -9.59 -17.43 -16.32
N VAL A 145 -8.65 -18.27 -15.86
CA VAL A 145 -7.53 -17.90 -14.99
C VAL A 145 -6.31 -18.59 -15.56
N GLU A 146 -5.58 -17.89 -16.44
CA GLU A 146 -4.46 -18.46 -17.20
C GLU A 146 -3.38 -19.05 -16.30
N ALA A 147 -3.04 -18.33 -15.23
CA ALA A 147 -2.04 -18.74 -14.24
C ALA A 147 -2.34 -20.09 -13.55
N TYR A 148 -3.53 -20.61 -13.67
CA TYR A 148 -3.97 -21.88 -13.09
C TYR A 148 -4.48 -22.86 -14.13
N ASP A 149 -4.18 -22.63 -15.41
CA ASP A 149 -4.64 -23.47 -16.55
C ASP A 149 -6.17 -23.68 -16.57
N LEU A 150 -6.94 -22.71 -16.04
CA LEU A 150 -8.40 -22.73 -16.04
C LEU A 150 -8.93 -21.93 -17.23
N TYR A 151 -9.46 -22.61 -18.23
CA TYR A 151 -9.99 -21.98 -19.46
C TYR A 151 -11.48 -22.28 -19.61
N ASN A 152 -12.31 -21.24 -19.72
CA ASN A 152 -13.75 -21.33 -19.95
C ASN A 152 -14.49 -22.25 -18.97
N VAL A 153 -14.11 -22.18 -17.68
CA VAL A 153 -14.73 -22.97 -16.63
C VAL A 153 -16.03 -22.34 -16.14
N ALA A 154 -17.00 -23.15 -15.74
CA ALA A 154 -18.28 -22.67 -15.20
C ALA A 154 -18.19 -22.06 -13.79
N ALA A 155 -17.11 -22.34 -13.07
CA ALA A 155 -16.78 -21.80 -11.76
C ALA A 155 -15.29 -22.03 -11.46
N ILE A 156 -14.68 -21.11 -10.75
CA ILE A 156 -13.27 -21.15 -10.39
C ILE A 156 -13.10 -21.94 -9.09
N THR A 157 -12.15 -22.88 -9.09
CA THR A 157 -11.74 -23.61 -7.88
C THR A 157 -10.22 -23.63 -7.83
N ILE A 158 -9.65 -22.88 -6.88
CA ILE A 158 -8.21 -22.77 -6.63
C ILE A 158 -8.01 -22.97 -5.13
N PRO A 159 -7.72 -24.20 -4.68
CA PRO A 159 -7.65 -24.56 -3.27
C PRO A 159 -6.62 -23.75 -2.47
N GLU A 160 -5.47 -23.43 -3.05
CA GLU A 160 -4.39 -22.65 -2.43
C GLU A 160 -4.76 -21.19 -2.16
N LEU A 161 -5.71 -20.65 -2.91
CA LEU A 161 -6.31 -19.33 -2.65
C LEU A 161 -7.59 -19.42 -1.81
N GLY A 162 -8.04 -20.62 -1.44
CA GLY A 162 -9.29 -20.86 -0.73
C GLY A 162 -10.53 -20.71 -1.59
N LEU A 163 -10.41 -20.58 -2.92
CA LEU A 163 -11.54 -20.43 -3.84
C LEU A 163 -12.17 -21.79 -4.14
N SER A 164 -13.49 -21.90 -3.89
CA SER A 164 -14.27 -23.10 -4.19
C SER A 164 -15.57 -22.74 -4.89
N LYS A 165 -15.72 -23.18 -6.14
CA LYS A 165 -16.88 -22.87 -7.00
C LYS A 165 -17.18 -21.37 -7.08
N TYR A 166 -16.14 -20.56 -7.07
CA TYR A 166 -16.23 -19.11 -7.12
C TYR A 166 -16.72 -18.64 -8.50
N LYS A 167 -17.64 -17.68 -8.50
CA LYS A 167 -18.23 -17.09 -9.70
C LYS A 167 -18.27 -15.57 -9.55
N PRO A 168 -17.22 -14.87 -9.99
CA PRO A 168 -17.20 -13.42 -9.94
C PRO A 168 -18.19 -12.79 -10.92
N SER A 169 -18.63 -11.57 -10.63
CA SER A 169 -19.51 -10.81 -11.51
C SER A 169 -18.78 -10.08 -12.65
N HIS A 170 -17.47 -9.98 -12.57
CA HIS A 170 -16.61 -9.28 -13.53
C HIS A 170 -15.16 -9.75 -13.45
N SER A 171 -14.34 -9.38 -14.44
CA SER A 171 -12.90 -9.60 -14.45
C SER A 171 -12.18 -8.69 -13.44
N GLY A 172 -11.01 -9.14 -12.97
CA GLY A 172 -10.18 -8.37 -12.05
C GLY A 172 -9.09 -9.20 -11.37
N TYR A 173 -8.37 -8.56 -10.46
CA TYR A 173 -7.30 -9.18 -9.68
C TYR A 173 -7.86 -9.95 -8.48
N ILE A 174 -7.33 -11.15 -8.24
CA ILE A 174 -7.43 -11.84 -6.96
C ILE A 174 -6.29 -11.34 -6.09
N THR A 175 -6.60 -10.98 -4.85
CA THR A 175 -5.64 -10.38 -3.92
C THR A 175 -5.55 -11.16 -2.62
N LYS A 176 -4.39 -11.11 -1.96
CA LYS A 176 -4.15 -11.80 -0.69
C LYS A 176 -3.10 -11.05 0.12
N GLY A 177 -3.28 -10.97 1.44
CA GLY A 177 -2.22 -10.52 2.35
C GLY A 177 -1.14 -11.58 2.51
N ASP A 178 0.11 -11.15 2.69
CA ASP A 178 1.27 -12.03 2.78
C ASP A 178 1.36 -12.74 4.14
N ASN A 179 0.73 -12.20 5.19
CA ASN A 179 0.76 -12.79 6.52
C ASN A 179 -0.12 -14.06 6.57
N PRO A 180 0.47 -15.26 6.70
CA PRO A 180 -0.29 -16.51 6.64
C PRO A 180 -1.20 -16.74 7.87
N VAL A 181 -0.97 -16.03 8.98
CA VAL A 181 -1.80 -16.15 10.19
C VAL A 181 -3.11 -15.37 10.04
N THR A 182 -3.06 -14.19 9.45
CA THR A 182 -4.24 -13.34 9.26
C THR A 182 -4.91 -13.55 7.91
N ASN A 183 -4.18 -14.07 6.93
CA ASN A 183 -4.62 -14.24 5.54
C ASN A 183 -4.32 -15.66 5.04
N ASP A 184 -5.04 -16.66 5.59
CA ASP A 184 -4.94 -18.06 5.17
C ASP A 184 -5.47 -18.32 3.75
N ARG A 185 -6.30 -17.42 3.24
CA ARG A 185 -6.94 -17.44 1.91
C ARG A 185 -6.94 -16.06 1.27
N CYS A 186 -7.30 -15.98 -0.02
CA CYS A 186 -7.44 -14.72 -0.73
C CYS A 186 -8.61 -13.87 -0.20
N ASP A 187 -8.61 -12.58 -0.52
CA ASP A 187 -9.62 -11.62 -0.06
C ASP A 187 -11.04 -11.99 -0.49
N GLN A 188 -11.15 -12.57 -1.69
CA GLN A 188 -12.41 -13.01 -2.28
C GLN A 188 -13.03 -14.19 -1.52
N ALA A 189 -12.18 -15.08 -0.99
CA ALA A 189 -12.62 -16.20 -0.16
C ALA A 189 -12.69 -15.84 1.33
N GLY A 190 -11.87 -14.89 1.79
CA GLY A 190 -11.80 -14.43 3.18
C GLY A 190 -12.89 -13.44 3.58
N GLY A 191 -13.70 -12.96 2.62
CA GLY A 191 -14.78 -12.00 2.88
C GLY A 191 -14.32 -10.55 3.02
N ILE A 192 -13.08 -10.22 2.69
CA ILE A 192 -12.55 -8.84 2.66
C ILE A 192 -13.18 -8.09 1.49
N CYS A 193 -13.10 -8.65 0.28
CA CYS A 193 -13.78 -8.16 -0.92
C CYS A 193 -14.19 -9.37 -1.76
N SER A 194 -15.49 -9.68 -1.83
CA SER A 194 -15.98 -10.91 -2.49
C SER A 194 -15.85 -10.91 -4.01
N GLU A 195 -15.60 -9.73 -4.62
CA GLU A 195 -15.40 -9.58 -6.06
C GLU A 195 -13.92 -9.35 -6.39
N PRO A 196 -13.45 -9.74 -7.58
CA PRO A 196 -12.10 -9.41 -8.03
C PRO A 196 -11.89 -7.89 -8.08
N ILE A 197 -10.67 -7.45 -7.83
CA ILE A 197 -10.35 -6.03 -7.77
C ILE A 197 -10.24 -5.46 -9.18
N LYS A 198 -11.15 -4.54 -9.53
CA LYS A 198 -11.07 -3.79 -10.80
C LYS A 198 -9.90 -2.81 -10.77
N LEU A 199 -9.31 -2.53 -11.93
CA LEU A 199 -8.29 -1.48 -12.04
C LEU A 199 -8.80 -0.14 -11.48
N SER A 200 -10.04 0.22 -11.73
CA SER A 200 -10.65 1.47 -11.22
C SER A 200 -10.83 1.52 -9.70
N TRP A 201 -10.65 0.40 -8.99
CA TRP A 201 -10.65 0.34 -7.53
C TRP A 201 -9.24 0.43 -6.94
N VAL A 202 -8.22 0.21 -7.78
CA VAL A 202 -6.81 0.34 -7.38
C VAL A 202 -6.49 1.82 -7.24
N THR A 203 -5.94 2.20 -6.09
CA THR A 203 -5.46 3.56 -5.82
C THR A 203 -4.02 3.73 -6.28
N GLY A 204 -3.26 2.63 -6.33
CA GLY A 204 -1.88 2.57 -6.78
C GLY A 204 -1.20 1.30 -6.31
N LYS A 205 0.08 1.18 -6.63
CA LYS A 205 0.93 0.07 -6.21
C LYS A 205 2.05 0.54 -5.29
N ALA A 206 2.44 -0.31 -4.37
CA ALA A 206 3.52 -0.05 -3.43
C ALA A 206 4.88 0.01 -4.13
N ARG A 207 5.68 1.05 -3.84
CA ARG A 207 7.04 1.23 -4.35
C ARG A 207 7.91 1.94 -3.34
N GLY A 208 8.61 1.19 -2.52
CA GLY A 208 9.45 1.71 -1.44
C GLY A 208 8.66 1.98 -0.17
N GLU A 209 9.30 1.69 0.94
CA GLU A 209 8.75 1.90 2.27
C GLU A 209 9.72 2.76 3.11
N LEU A 210 9.14 3.42 4.10
CA LEU A 210 9.86 4.11 5.17
C LEU A 210 9.44 3.45 6.48
N PRO A 211 10.30 2.56 7.03
CA PRO A 211 9.98 1.83 8.25
C PRO A 211 9.64 2.77 9.41
N TRP A 212 8.57 2.47 10.16
CA TRP A 212 8.08 3.17 11.35
C TRP A 212 7.67 4.64 11.17
N VAL A 213 7.87 5.24 10.02
CA VAL A 213 7.49 6.65 9.79
C VAL A 213 5.97 6.82 9.87
N GLY A 214 5.21 5.81 9.46
CA GLY A 214 3.75 5.76 9.58
C GLY A 214 3.28 5.77 11.04
N THR A 215 4.03 5.17 11.96
CA THR A 215 3.72 5.16 13.40
C THR A 215 3.54 6.57 13.96
N VAL A 216 4.35 7.53 13.51
CA VAL A 216 4.24 8.94 13.93
C VAL A 216 2.89 9.51 13.49
N ASN A 217 2.45 9.22 12.26
CA ASN A 217 1.16 9.68 11.74
C ASN A 217 -0.01 9.03 12.49
N LEU A 218 0.05 7.72 12.75
CA LEU A 218 -0.94 6.98 13.52
C LEU A 218 -1.06 7.55 14.93
N LEU A 219 0.08 7.80 15.59
CA LEU A 219 0.12 8.38 16.94
C LEU A 219 -0.53 9.77 17.00
N PHE A 220 -0.28 10.63 15.99
CA PHE A 220 -0.91 11.93 15.89
C PHE A 220 -2.42 11.83 15.68
N ASN A 221 -2.88 10.91 14.83
CA ASN A 221 -4.30 10.67 14.60
C ASN A 221 -4.99 10.18 15.88
N ASP A 222 -4.38 9.25 16.61
CA ASP A 222 -4.89 8.74 17.88
C ASP A 222 -4.99 9.84 18.96
N ILE A 223 -3.98 10.72 19.05
CA ILE A 223 -3.99 11.87 19.97
C ILE A 223 -5.13 12.84 19.62
N ILE A 224 -5.27 13.19 18.32
CA ILE A 224 -6.28 14.15 17.87
C ILE A 224 -7.70 13.59 18.06
N ASN A 225 -7.91 12.30 17.77
CA ASN A 225 -9.20 11.63 17.87
C ASN A 225 -9.54 11.14 19.30
N GLY A 226 -8.63 11.33 20.28
CA GLY A 226 -8.81 10.91 21.67
C GLY A 226 -8.69 9.39 21.88
N ALA A 227 -8.31 8.63 20.86
CA ALA A 227 -8.14 7.17 20.94
C ALA A 227 -6.88 6.76 21.72
N PHE A 228 -5.88 7.64 21.79
CA PHE A 228 -4.59 7.39 22.44
C PHE A 228 -4.71 6.83 23.88
N TRP A 229 -5.69 7.28 24.66
CA TRP A 229 -5.89 6.84 26.05
C TRP A 229 -6.67 5.53 26.19
N THR A 230 -7.37 5.09 25.15
CA THR A 230 -8.23 3.91 25.21
C THR A 230 -7.55 2.63 24.68
N GLU A 231 -6.66 2.74 23.69
CA GLU A 231 -6.02 1.59 23.04
C GLU A 231 -4.61 1.30 23.57
N TRP A 232 -3.80 2.33 23.87
CA TRP A 232 -2.43 2.12 24.35
C TRP A 232 -2.33 1.70 25.82
N VAL A 233 -3.39 1.89 26.62
CA VAL A 233 -3.43 1.49 28.04
C VAL A 233 -3.89 0.03 28.21
N GLN A 234 -4.46 -0.59 27.21
CA GLN A 234 -4.72 -2.03 27.20
C GLN A 234 -3.73 -2.71 26.25
N PRO A 235 -2.69 -3.40 26.77
CA PRO A 235 -1.93 -4.28 25.92
C PRO A 235 -2.91 -5.31 25.35
N THR A 236 -3.11 -5.29 24.03
CA THR A 236 -3.73 -6.40 23.36
C THR A 236 -2.88 -7.62 23.65
N VAL A 237 -3.28 -8.38 24.64
CA VAL A 237 -2.72 -9.71 24.89
C VAL A 237 -3.11 -10.49 23.65
N TYR A 238 -2.17 -10.63 22.72
CA TYR A 238 -2.26 -11.69 21.72
C TYR A 238 -2.43 -12.97 22.50
N ASN A 239 -3.63 -13.51 22.51
CA ASN A 239 -3.90 -14.87 22.98
C ASN A 239 -3.19 -15.79 21.99
N VAL A 240 -1.90 -16.02 22.19
CA VAL A 240 -1.19 -17.15 21.62
C VAL A 240 -1.90 -18.37 22.20
N PRO A 241 -2.51 -19.24 21.37
CA PRO A 241 -3.12 -20.46 21.87
C PRO A 241 -2.05 -21.22 22.66
N GLN A 242 -2.35 -21.57 23.91
CA GLN A 242 -1.40 -22.27 24.81
C GLN A 242 -1.03 -23.67 24.33
N ASP A 243 -1.61 -24.14 23.23
CA ASP A 243 -1.38 -25.47 22.67
C ASP A 243 -0.13 -25.60 21.79
N SER A 244 0.62 -24.48 21.56
CA SER A 244 1.88 -24.52 20.80
C SER A 244 3.15 -24.68 21.66
N MET A 245 3.03 -24.86 22.97
CA MET A 245 4.15 -25.11 23.88
C MET A 245 4.15 -26.59 24.30
N ILE A 246 4.34 -27.53 23.37
CA ILE A 246 4.78 -28.88 23.70
C ILE A 246 5.79 -29.33 22.66
N CYS A 247 6.96 -29.58 23.22
CA CYS A 247 8.08 -30.45 22.94
C CYS A 247 9.35 -29.80 22.38
N LEU A 248 10.26 -29.62 23.37
CA LEU A 248 11.69 -30.03 23.43
C LEU A 248 12.49 -29.88 22.16
#